data_4143a5a3a4aa71b5bff8b6009d4d4e44
#
_entry.id   4143a5a3a4aa71b5bff8b6009d4d4e44
#
_cell.length_a   1.000
_cell.length_b   1.000
_cell.length_c   1.000
_cell.angle_alpha   90.00
_cell.angle_beta   90.00
_cell.angle_gamma   90.00
#
_symmetry.space_group_name_H-M   'P 1'
#
loop_
_entity.id
_entity.type
_entity.pdbx_description
1 polymer ?
#
loop_
_entity_poly.entity_id
_entity_poly.type
_entity_poly.pdbx_seq_one_letter_code
_entity_poly.pdbx_strand_id
1 'polypeptide(L)'
;MFSFFTVKAKNTKEKVLLEIDELEKVLKLSKKLTNKQIGRLAKYLRKHPPAERYNLISADIQQALATDETIPSDFNVESIQVEMMIANFRAREMVSREKSKKVGITHVSIVFQPEFEYCETAQKYRKKYDGKVVKLRDAPIFPLMTCYNCNNCTRFVHVKRLVRGIDY
;
A
#
# COMPACT_ATOMS: atom_id res chain seq x y z
N MET A 1 -15.35 9.95 27.11
CA MET A 1 -15.77 9.77 25.70
C MET A 1 -14.81 10.35 24.65
N PHE A 2 -13.78 11.10 25.03
CA PHE A 2 -12.83 11.78 24.10
C PHE A 2 -11.68 10.92 23.56
N SER A 3 -11.39 9.76 24.16
CA SER A 3 -10.21 8.95 23.82
C SER A 3 -10.31 8.20 22.47
N PHE A 4 -11.50 7.78 22.05
CA PHE A 4 -11.68 6.99 20.83
C PHE A 4 -11.49 7.81 19.54
N PHE A 5 -11.91 9.07 19.54
CA PHE A 5 -11.77 9.94 18.36
C PHE A 5 -10.31 10.33 18.11
N THR A 6 -9.55 10.61 19.14
CA THR A 6 -8.12 10.99 19.03
C THR A 6 -7.26 9.85 18.52
N VAL A 7 -7.51 8.61 18.96
CA VAL A 7 -6.79 7.42 18.49
C VAL A 7 -7.11 7.11 17.02
N LYS A 8 -8.37 7.28 16.60
CA LYS A 8 -8.80 7.06 15.22
C LYS A 8 -8.16 8.09 14.27
N ALA A 9 -8.15 9.37 14.62
CA ALA A 9 -7.54 10.44 13.85
C ALA A 9 -6.00 10.26 13.70
N LYS A 10 -5.31 9.88 14.80
CA LYS A 10 -3.87 9.60 14.76
C LYS A 10 -3.53 8.44 13.82
N ASN A 11 -4.29 7.35 13.87
CA ASN A 11 -4.11 6.19 12.98
C ASN A 11 -4.37 6.54 11.52
N THR A 12 -5.31 7.45 11.25
CA THR A 12 -5.60 7.91 9.88
C THR A 12 -4.43 8.69 9.30
N LYS A 13 -3.91 9.66 10.05
CA LYS A 13 -2.75 10.47 9.63
C LYS A 13 -1.51 9.60 9.38
N GLU A 14 -1.21 8.67 10.29
CA GLU A 14 -0.10 7.73 10.15
C GLU A 14 -0.24 6.88 8.89
N LYS A 15 -1.44 6.33 8.63
CA LYS A 15 -1.70 5.54 7.43
C LYS A 15 -1.50 6.36 6.15
N VAL A 16 -1.99 7.61 6.10
CA VAL A 16 -1.82 8.48 4.93
C VAL A 16 -0.36 8.80 4.67
N LEU A 17 0.43 9.07 5.71
CA LEU A 17 1.87 9.30 5.56
C LEU A 17 2.59 8.07 5.02
N LEU A 18 2.27 6.88 5.52
CA LEU A 18 2.79 5.62 4.96
C LEU A 18 2.36 5.42 3.51
N GLU A 19 1.15 5.79 3.14
CA GLU A 19 0.66 5.70 1.77
C GLU A 19 1.42 6.62 0.82
N ILE A 20 1.74 7.85 1.25
CA ILE A 20 2.58 8.77 0.49
C ILE A 20 3.99 8.19 0.29
N ASP A 21 4.59 7.62 1.35
CA ASP A 21 5.91 7.01 1.28
C ASP A 21 5.93 5.78 0.34
N GLU A 22 4.89 4.95 0.38
CA GLU A 22 4.78 3.80 -0.53
C GLU A 22 4.51 4.25 -1.97
N LEU A 23 3.68 5.29 -2.19
CA LEU A 23 3.43 5.86 -3.51
C LEU A 23 4.72 6.40 -4.15
N GLU A 24 5.53 7.15 -3.38
CA GLU A 24 6.84 7.63 -3.84
C GLU A 24 7.73 6.48 -4.34
N LYS A 25 7.78 5.38 -3.59
CA LYS A 25 8.59 4.20 -3.94
C LYS A 25 8.08 3.51 -5.21
N VAL A 26 6.77 3.30 -5.32
CA VAL A 26 6.17 2.62 -6.47
C VAL A 26 6.32 3.46 -7.74
N LEU A 27 6.12 4.79 -7.66
CA LEU A 27 6.30 5.70 -8.80
C LEU A 27 7.75 5.72 -9.29
N LYS A 28 8.75 5.66 -8.41
CA LYS A 28 10.16 5.51 -8.81
C LYS A 28 10.42 4.23 -9.60
N LEU A 29 9.73 3.15 -9.28
CA LEU A 29 9.84 1.87 -9.99
C LEU A 29 9.11 1.90 -11.34
N SER A 30 7.93 2.50 -11.41
CA SER A 30 7.13 2.57 -12.65
C SER A 30 7.69 3.55 -13.69
N LYS A 31 8.52 4.50 -13.25
CA LYS A 31 9.17 5.51 -14.11
C LYS A 31 8.20 6.39 -14.91
N LYS A 32 6.94 6.48 -14.51
CA LYS A 32 5.92 7.33 -15.17
C LYS A 32 6.12 8.83 -14.91
N LEU A 33 6.82 9.15 -13.82
CA LEU A 33 7.25 10.49 -13.45
C LEU A 33 8.76 10.50 -13.19
N THR A 34 9.39 11.65 -13.37
CA THR A 34 10.80 11.83 -12.99
C THR A 34 10.95 11.86 -11.47
N ASN A 35 12.14 11.53 -10.98
CA ASN A 35 12.42 11.57 -9.53
C ASN A 35 12.16 12.96 -8.92
N LYS A 36 12.41 14.03 -9.68
CA LYS A 36 12.16 15.42 -9.27
C LYS A 36 10.66 15.67 -9.09
N GLN A 37 9.83 15.26 -10.06
CA GLN A 37 8.37 15.37 -10.00
C GLN A 37 7.79 14.54 -8.83
N ILE A 38 8.27 13.30 -8.67
CA ILE A 38 7.86 12.43 -7.55
C ILE A 38 8.19 13.08 -6.20
N GLY A 39 9.38 13.64 -6.05
CA GLY A 39 9.79 14.32 -4.81
C GLY A 39 8.92 15.55 -4.49
N ARG A 40 8.55 16.35 -5.51
CA ARG A 40 7.64 17.49 -5.34
C ARG A 40 6.23 17.06 -4.98
N LEU A 41 5.69 16.05 -5.67
CA LEU A 41 4.41 15.43 -5.37
C LEU A 41 4.35 14.95 -3.90
N ALA A 42 5.32 14.15 -3.48
CA ALA A 42 5.38 13.62 -2.13
C ALA A 42 5.51 14.72 -1.07
N LYS A 43 6.32 15.76 -1.34
CA LYS A 43 6.48 16.92 -0.46
C LYS A 43 5.16 17.69 -0.30
N TYR A 44 4.44 17.92 -1.40
CA TYR A 44 3.14 18.60 -1.35
C TYR A 44 2.13 17.81 -0.53
N LEU A 45 1.99 16.51 -0.80
CA LEU A 45 1.05 15.63 -0.09
C LEU A 45 1.34 15.53 1.41
N ARG A 46 2.62 15.48 1.81
CA ARG A 46 3.00 15.48 3.24
C ARG A 46 2.64 16.80 3.93
N LYS A 47 2.74 17.93 3.21
CA LYS A 47 2.36 19.24 3.72
C LYS A 47 0.83 19.42 3.81
N HIS A 48 0.08 18.81 2.89
CA HIS A 48 -1.36 18.91 2.77
C HIS A 48 -2.04 17.52 2.82
N PRO A 49 -1.82 16.73 3.89
CA PRO A 49 -2.43 15.41 3.97
C PRO A 49 -3.95 15.55 4.13
N PRO A 50 -4.76 14.67 3.52
CA PRO A 50 -6.20 14.68 3.71
C PRO A 50 -6.55 14.46 5.18
N ALA A 51 -7.27 15.43 5.78
CA ALA A 51 -7.51 15.47 7.23
C ALA A 51 -8.53 14.42 7.69
N GLU A 52 -9.52 14.10 6.86
CA GLU A 52 -10.69 13.29 7.25
C GLU A 52 -10.79 11.95 6.54
N ARG A 53 -9.87 11.64 5.63
CA ARG A 53 -9.88 10.44 4.81
C ARG A 53 -8.80 9.45 5.22
N TYR A 54 -9.12 8.16 5.08
CA TYR A 54 -8.20 7.07 5.40
C TYR A 54 -7.15 6.80 4.31
N ASN A 55 -7.27 7.43 3.14
CA ASN A 55 -6.41 7.19 1.98
C ASN A 55 -6.37 8.41 1.07
N LEU A 56 -5.31 8.48 0.26
CA LEU A 56 -5.22 9.40 -0.86
C LEU A 56 -6.23 9.03 -1.93
N ILE A 57 -6.80 10.03 -2.57
CA ILE A 57 -7.68 9.86 -3.75
C ILE A 57 -7.11 10.61 -4.95
N SER A 58 -7.65 10.31 -6.12
CA SER A 58 -7.19 10.94 -7.37
C SER A 58 -7.21 12.47 -7.31
N ALA A 59 -8.18 13.08 -6.62
CA ALA A 59 -8.25 14.54 -6.47
C ALA A 59 -7.07 15.12 -5.67
N ASP A 60 -6.60 14.43 -4.61
CA ASP A 60 -5.43 14.88 -3.84
C ASP A 60 -4.18 14.87 -4.72
N ILE A 61 -4.02 13.81 -5.51
CA ILE A 61 -2.89 13.66 -6.42
C ILE A 61 -2.97 14.68 -7.55
N GLN A 62 -4.14 14.86 -8.16
CA GLN A 62 -4.35 15.85 -9.22
C GLN A 62 -3.99 17.27 -8.73
N GLN A 63 -4.43 17.64 -7.53
CA GLN A 63 -4.10 18.93 -6.94
C GLN A 63 -2.59 19.06 -6.68
N ALA A 64 -1.94 18.02 -6.21
CA ALA A 64 -0.49 18.02 -5.99
C ALA A 64 0.30 18.13 -7.30
N LEU A 65 -0.18 17.47 -8.37
CA LEU A 65 0.43 17.54 -9.69
C LEU A 65 0.26 18.92 -10.33
N ALA A 66 -0.89 19.55 -10.17
CA ALA A 66 -1.17 20.90 -10.70
C ALA A 66 -0.26 22.00 -10.10
N THR A 67 0.42 21.71 -8.99
CA THR A 67 1.40 22.65 -8.40
C THR A 67 2.80 22.55 -9.00
N ASP A 68 3.05 21.60 -9.89
CA ASP A 68 4.34 21.39 -10.53
C ASP A 68 4.28 21.72 -12.03
N GLU A 69 4.79 22.89 -12.40
CA GLU A 69 4.85 23.38 -13.77
C GLU A 69 5.60 22.45 -14.74
N THR A 70 6.40 21.51 -14.23
CA THR A 70 7.14 20.54 -15.04
C THR A 70 6.29 19.32 -15.45
N ILE A 71 5.09 19.22 -14.92
CA ILE A 71 4.13 18.18 -15.28
C ILE A 71 3.27 18.70 -16.42
N PRO A 72 3.17 17.95 -17.54
CA PRO A 72 2.27 18.32 -18.61
C PRO A 72 0.84 18.51 -18.12
N SER A 73 0.15 19.56 -18.60
CA SER A 73 -1.23 19.88 -18.20
C SER A 73 -2.24 18.77 -18.55
N ASP A 74 -1.91 17.92 -19.52
CA ASP A 74 -2.68 16.77 -19.95
C ASP A 74 -2.32 15.47 -19.21
N PHE A 75 -1.42 15.54 -18.23
CA PHE A 75 -1.08 14.36 -17.44
C PHE A 75 -2.33 13.82 -16.71
N ASN A 76 -2.70 12.62 -17.08
CA ASN A 76 -3.86 11.96 -16.50
C ASN A 76 -3.47 11.16 -15.23
N VAL A 77 -4.05 11.55 -14.11
CA VAL A 77 -3.90 10.87 -12.82
C VAL A 77 -4.29 9.38 -12.88
N GLU A 78 -5.21 9.01 -13.77
CA GLU A 78 -5.61 7.63 -13.99
C GLU A 78 -4.45 6.75 -14.47
N SER A 79 -3.46 7.35 -15.16
CA SER A 79 -2.27 6.63 -15.62
C SER A 79 -1.43 6.04 -14.47
N ILE A 80 -1.57 6.58 -13.24
CA ILE A 80 -0.88 6.11 -12.03
C ILE A 80 -1.82 5.46 -11.01
N GLN A 81 -3.04 5.11 -11.43
CA GLN A 81 -4.05 4.55 -10.53
C GLN A 81 -3.61 3.22 -9.89
N VAL A 82 -2.88 2.40 -10.64
CA VAL A 82 -2.35 1.12 -10.12
C VAL A 82 -1.31 1.37 -9.03
N GLU A 83 -0.42 2.33 -9.23
CA GLU A 83 0.58 2.74 -8.24
C GLU A 83 -0.09 3.27 -6.97
N MET A 84 -1.12 4.10 -7.10
CA MET A 84 -1.91 4.58 -5.97
C MET A 84 -2.59 3.44 -5.22
N MET A 85 -3.17 2.49 -5.93
CA MET A 85 -3.81 1.31 -5.34
C MET A 85 -2.79 0.44 -4.59
N ILE A 86 -1.63 0.17 -5.17
CA ILE A 86 -0.54 -0.56 -4.52
C ILE A 86 -0.11 0.15 -3.24
N ALA A 87 0.12 1.46 -3.30
CA ALA A 87 0.54 2.26 -2.15
C ALA A 87 -0.50 2.19 -1.01
N ASN A 88 -1.77 2.34 -1.34
CA ASN A 88 -2.87 2.24 -0.38
C ASN A 88 -2.93 0.88 0.32
N PHE A 89 -2.93 -0.21 -0.44
CA PHE A 89 -3.02 -1.56 0.13
C PHE A 89 -1.79 -1.89 0.98
N ARG A 90 -0.60 -1.50 0.56
CA ARG A 90 0.63 -1.70 1.34
C ARG A 90 0.61 -0.91 2.64
N ALA A 91 0.23 0.36 2.62
CA ALA A 91 0.09 1.17 3.84
C ALA A 91 -0.94 0.56 4.81
N ARG A 92 -2.07 0.07 4.31
CA ARG A 92 -3.08 -0.64 5.11
C ARG A 92 -2.50 -1.91 5.74
N GLU A 93 -1.76 -2.69 4.98
CA GLU A 93 -1.12 -3.90 5.49
C GLU A 93 -0.09 -3.59 6.58
N MET A 94 0.73 -2.54 6.41
CA MET A 94 1.71 -2.11 7.42
C MET A 94 1.02 -1.73 8.74
N VAL A 95 -0.01 -0.88 8.68
CA VAL A 95 -0.81 -0.51 9.87
C VAL A 95 -1.46 -1.72 10.52
N SER A 96 -1.99 -2.63 9.70
CA SER A 96 -2.62 -3.86 10.18
C SER A 96 -1.62 -4.79 10.87
N ARG A 97 -0.38 -4.87 10.39
CA ARG A 97 0.70 -5.65 11.05
C ARG A 97 1.06 -5.08 12.41
N GLU A 98 1.16 -3.77 12.53
CA GLU A 98 1.45 -3.16 13.83
C GLU A 98 0.32 -3.43 14.84
N LYS A 99 -0.94 -3.38 14.41
CA LYS A 99 -2.07 -3.78 15.26
C LYS A 99 -2.00 -5.27 15.64
N SER A 100 -1.66 -6.14 14.69
CA SER A 100 -1.53 -7.58 14.93
C SER A 100 -0.43 -7.90 15.95
N LYS A 101 0.71 -7.22 15.88
CA LYS A 101 1.79 -7.35 16.88
C LYS A 101 1.29 -6.97 18.29
N LYS A 102 0.54 -5.88 18.42
CA LYS A 102 0.01 -5.40 19.71
C LYS A 102 -0.95 -6.40 20.38
N VAL A 103 -1.63 -7.23 19.60
CA VAL A 103 -2.53 -8.27 20.11
C VAL A 103 -1.87 -9.67 20.11
N GLY A 104 -0.55 -9.74 19.98
CA GLY A 104 0.21 -10.99 20.10
C GLY A 104 0.20 -11.90 18.88
N ILE A 105 -0.30 -11.46 17.73
CA ILE A 105 -0.23 -12.24 16.48
C ILE A 105 1.21 -12.23 15.97
N THR A 106 1.82 -13.39 15.91
CA THR A 106 3.22 -13.58 15.51
C THR A 106 3.40 -14.25 14.15
N HIS A 107 2.36 -14.89 13.62
CA HIS A 107 2.40 -15.67 12.39
C HIS A 107 1.25 -15.30 11.45
N VAL A 108 1.48 -15.52 10.15
CA VAL A 108 0.50 -15.34 9.09
C VAL A 108 0.61 -16.48 8.08
N SER A 109 -0.49 -16.78 7.41
CA SER A 109 -0.51 -17.60 6.19
C SER A 109 -0.78 -16.72 4.99
N ILE A 110 0.00 -16.90 3.92
CA ILE A 110 -0.17 -16.17 2.65
C ILE A 110 -0.84 -17.14 1.68
N VAL A 111 -1.97 -16.72 1.12
CA VAL A 111 -2.79 -17.54 0.22
C VAL A 111 -2.94 -16.81 -1.10
N PHE A 112 -2.54 -17.46 -2.18
CA PHE A 112 -2.76 -17.03 -3.56
C PHE A 112 -3.99 -17.75 -4.11
N GLN A 113 -4.92 -17.02 -4.67
CA GLN A 113 -6.08 -17.65 -5.34
C GLN A 113 -5.61 -18.37 -6.60
N PRO A 114 -5.87 -19.68 -6.74
CA PRO A 114 -5.27 -20.52 -7.80
C PRO A 114 -5.76 -20.19 -9.21
N GLU A 115 -6.96 -19.64 -9.34
CA GLU A 115 -7.64 -19.32 -10.60
C GLU A 115 -7.12 -18.08 -11.31
N PHE A 116 -6.22 -17.32 -10.68
CA PHE A 116 -5.70 -16.09 -11.25
C PHE A 116 -4.25 -16.20 -11.71
N GLU A 117 -3.96 -15.55 -12.82
CA GLU A 117 -2.61 -15.38 -13.31
C GLU A 117 -1.89 -14.27 -12.54
N TYR A 118 -0.63 -14.52 -12.24
CA TYR A 118 0.24 -13.59 -11.54
C TYR A 118 1.46 -13.24 -12.39
N CYS A 119 1.98 -12.02 -12.26
CA CYS A 119 3.24 -11.63 -12.88
C CYS A 119 4.40 -12.53 -12.40
N GLU A 120 5.46 -12.60 -13.16
CA GLU A 120 6.62 -13.47 -12.88
C GLU A 120 7.15 -13.31 -11.43
N THR A 121 7.26 -12.06 -10.96
CA THR A 121 7.70 -11.79 -9.59
C THR A 121 6.74 -12.41 -8.57
N ALA A 122 5.43 -12.21 -8.75
CA ALA A 122 4.43 -12.76 -7.83
C ALA A 122 4.38 -14.30 -7.89
N GLN A 123 4.63 -14.91 -9.04
CA GLN A 123 4.75 -16.37 -9.16
C GLN A 123 5.93 -16.94 -8.37
N LYS A 124 7.08 -16.24 -8.34
CA LYS A 124 8.21 -16.61 -7.47
C LYS A 124 7.82 -16.58 -5.99
N TYR A 125 7.08 -15.55 -5.58
CA TYR A 125 6.56 -15.44 -4.21
C TYR A 125 5.50 -16.50 -3.91
N ARG A 126 4.61 -16.81 -4.87
CA ARG A 126 3.64 -17.90 -4.75
C ARG A 126 4.34 -19.23 -4.44
N LYS A 127 5.32 -19.63 -5.26
CA LYS A 127 6.11 -20.86 -5.02
C LYS A 127 6.75 -20.91 -3.63
N LYS A 128 7.14 -19.75 -3.09
CA LYS A 128 7.82 -19.65 -1.79
C LYS A 128 6.87 -19.64 -0.60
N TYR A 129 5.71 -19.02 -0.71
CA TYR A 129 4.88 -18.64 0.44
C TYR A 129 3.45 -19.18 0.41
N ASP A 130 2.93 -19.65 -0.75
CA ASP A 130 1.52 -20.07 -0.86
C ASP A 130 1.18 -21.20 0.11
N GLY A 131 0.14 -20.99 0.89
CA GLY A 131 -0.33 -21.90 1.93
C GLY A 131 0.60 -22.07 3.14
N LYS A 132 1.78 -21.44 3.16
CA LYS A 132 2.75 -21.61 4.25
C LYS A 132 2.51 -20.64 5.39
N VAL A 133 2.75 -21.13 6.60
CA VAL A 133 2.78 -20.32 7.82
C VAL A 133 4.18 -19.69 7.96
N VAL A 134 4.25 -18.39 8.07
CA VAL A 134 5.50 -17.63 8.23
C VAL A 134 5.39 -16.64 9.39
N LYS A 135 6.52 -16.28 9.99
CA LYS A 135 6.53 -15.24 11.02
C LYS A 135 6.07 -13.92 10.42
N LEU A 136 5.22 -13.20 11.13
CA LEU A 136 4.66 -11.91 10.67
C LEU A 136 5.75 -10.90 10.26
N ARG A 137 6.89 -10.89 10.97
CA ARG A 137 8.03 -10.00 10.69
C ARG A 137 8.75 -10.34 9.38
N ASP A 138 8.74 -11.62 8.98
CA ASP A 138 9.48 -12.13 7.82
C ASP A 138 8.58 -12.25 6.57
N ALA A 139 7.27 -12.08 6.76
CA ALA A 139 6.29 -12.17 5.68
C ALA A 139 6.40 -10.96 4.74
N PRO A 140 6.38 -11.15 3.41
CA PRO A 140 6.35 -10.05 2.46
C PRO A 140 5.09 -9.19 2.62
N ILE A 141 5.19 -7.91 2.26
CA ILE A 141 4.03 -7.01 2.23
C ILE A 141 3.43 -7.08 0.83
N PHE A 142 2.18 -7.53 0.75
CA PHE A 142 1.41 -7.52 -0.49
C PHE A 142 0.48 -6.31 -0.56
N PRO A 143 0.21 -5.81 -1.79
CA PRO A 143 0.83 -6.20 -3.06
C PRO A 143 2.33 -5.86 -3.09
N LEU A 144 3.09 -6.60 -3.92
CA LEU A 144 4.51 -6.27 -4.13
C LEU A 144 4.62 -4.95 -4.88
N MET A 145 5.63 -4.13 -4.56
CA MET A 145 5.84 -2.84 -5.24
C MET A 145 6.04 -3.00 -6.75
N THR A 146 6.64 -4.10 -7.17
CA THR A 146 6.90 -4.42 -8.58
C THR A 146 5.67 -4.89 -9.35
N CYS A 147 4.51 -4.99 -8.70
CA CYS A 147 3.26 -5.42 -9.34
C CYS A 147 2.46 -4.29 -9.98
N TYR A 148 3.08 -3.14 -10.28
CA TYR A 148 2.39 -2.02 -10.93
C TYR A 148 1.86 -2.31 -12.34
N ASN A 149 2.33 -3.40 -12.98
CA ASN A 149 1.79 -3.91 -14.24
C ASN A 149 0.82 -5.10 -14.07
N CYS A 150 0.46 -5.47 -12.83
CA CYS A 150 -0.35 -6.66 -12.55
C CYS A 150 -1.31 -6.41 -11.39
N ASN A 151 -2.60 -6.22 -11.70
CA ASN A 151 -3.63 -5.97 -10.71
C ASN A 151 -3.94 -7.19 -9.81
N ASN A 152 -3.59 -8.41 -10.23
CA ASN A 152 -4.00 -9.62 -9.53
C ASN A 152 -3.37 -9.76 -8.13
N CYS A 153 -2.15 -9.25 -7.94
CA CYS A 153 -1.50 -9.27 -6.61
C CYS A 153 -2.22 -8.41 -5.58
N THR A 154 -2.93 -7.35 -6.02
CA THR A 154 -3.66 -6.46 -5.11
C THR A 154 -5.01 -7.04 -4.69
N ARG A 155 -5.61 -7.87 -5.54
CA ARG A 155 -6.97 -8.37 -5.36
C ARG A 155 -7.03 -9.79 -4.83
N PHE A 156 -6.06 -10.65 -5.21
CA PHE A 156 -6.17 -12.10 -5.07
C PHE A 156 -5.07 -12.75 -4.25
N VAL A 157 -4.24 -11.95 -3.56
CA VAL A 157 -3.32 -12.45 -2.53
C VAL A 157 -3.82 -12.03 -1.16
N HIS A 158 -4.09 -13.01 -0.31
CA HIS A 158 -4.61 -12.79 1.03
C HIS A 158 -3.57 -13.12 2.09
N VAL A 159 -3.47 -12.28 3.11
CA VAL A 159 -2.62 -12.50 4.28
C VAL A 159 -3.53 -12.80 5.48
N LYS A 160 -3.67 -14.08 5.80
CA LYS A 160 -4.46 -14.54 6.95
C LYS A 160 -3.60 -14.47 8.22
N ARG A 161 -4.12 -13.82 9.25
CA ARG A 161 -3.45 -13.73 10.56
C ARG A 161 -3.83 -14.91 11.41
N LEU A 162 -2.82 -15.60 11.95
CA LEU A 162 -3.01 -16.81 12.75
C LEU A 162 -3.01 -16.43 14.23
N VAL A 163 -4.07 -16.80 14.92
CA VAL A 163 -4.20 -16.65 16.38
C VAL A 163 -3.79 -17.97 17.01
N ARG A 164 -2.96 -17.93 18.07
CA ARG A 164 -2.54 -19.14 18.79
C ARG A 164 -3.77 -19.90 19.33
N GLY A 165 -3.80 -21.21 19.08
CA GLY A 165 -4.84 -22.11 19.62
C GLY A 165 -6.12 -22.18 18.79
N ILE A 166 -6.16 -21.59 17.58
CA ILE A 166 -7.23 -21.83 16.62
C ILE A 166 -6.62 -22.65 15.48
N ASP A 167 -7.01 -23.90 15.36
CA ASP A 167 -6.73 -24.73 14.19
C ASP A 167 -7.57 -24.23 13.01
N TYR A 168 -6.90 -23.93 11.90
CA TYR A 168 -7.52 -23.44 10.67
C TYR A 168 -7.55 -24.53 9.59
#